data_92660d8e23d7dc18fc11870388bd422f
#
_entry.id   92660d8e23d7dc18fc11870388bd422f
#
_cell.length_a   1.000
_cell.length_b   1.000
_cell.length_c   1.000
_cell.angle_alpha   90.00
_cell.angle_beta   90.00
_cell.angle_gamma   90.00
#
_symmetry.space_group_name_H-M   'P 1'
#
loop_
_entity.id
_entity.type
_entity.pdbx_description
1 polymer ?
#
loop_
_entity_poly.entity_id
_entity_poly.type
_entity_poly.pdbx_seq_one_letter_code
_entity_poly.pdbx_strand_id
1 'polypeptide(L)'
;MLRNLNIESLAAAYGAARARLERHVAEVARSRGMEVTVELELDIRPGVHRITLRCRQKEIVVSVADDLFMDPDEFFVVYVLPRIKVAIGKLAAMN
;
A
#
# COMPACT_ATOMS: atom_id res chain seq x y z
N MET A 1 7.93 11.22 24.00
CA MET A 1 7.61 10.59 24.10
C MET A 1 7.05 9.77 23.51
N LEU A 2 7.01 9.41 23.09
CA LEU A 2 6.54 8.57 22.63
C LEU A 2 5.82 7.85 23.33
N ARG A 3 5.79 7.62 23.87
CA ARG A 3 5.29 6.96 24.46
C ARG A 3 4.13 6.64 24.73
N ASN A 4 3.53 6.89 24.48
CA ASN A 4 2.14 6.71 24.70
C ASN A 4 1.45 5.97 23.63
N LEU A 5 2.22 5.47 22.67
CA LEU A 5 1.68 4.60 21.66
C LEU A 5 1.53 3.23 22.27
N ASN A 6 0.33 2.73 22.35
CA ASN A 6 0.13 1.37 22.79
C ASN A 6 -0.11 0.48 21.58
N ILE A 7 -0.05 -0.81 21.79
CA ILE A 7 -0.17 -1.79 20.70
C ILE A 7 -1.52 -1.68 20.03
N GLU A 8 -2.57 -1.41 20.78
CA GLU A 8 -3.91 -1.31 20.23
C GLU A 8 -4.04 -0.13 19.26
N SER A 9 -3.45 1.02 19.65
CA SER A 9 -3.47 2.20 18.79
C SER A 9 -2.68 1.96 17.50
N LEU A 10 -1.54 1.30 17.61
CA LEU A 10 -0.73 1.00 16.44
C LEU A 10 -1.44 0.01 15.53
N ALA A 11 -2.07 -1.01 16.11
CA ALA A 11 -2.79 -2.00 15.33
C ALA A 11 -3.97 -1.37 14.59
N ALA A 12 -4.69 -0.44 15.25
CA ALA A 12 -5.82 0.24 14.63
C ALA A 12 -5.34 1.12 13.48
N ALA A 13 -4.24 1.85 13.68
CA ALA A 13 -3.69 2.72 12.63
C ALA A 13 -3.21 1.90 11.44
N TYR A 14 -2.56 0.78 11.70
CA TYR A 14 -2.10 -0.11 10.65
C TYR A 14 -3.27 -0.70 9.87
N GLY A 15 -4.30 -1.17 10.56
CA GLY A 15 -5.49 -1.71 9.92
C GLY A 15 -6.20 -0.69 9.05
N ALA A 16 -6.27 0.56 9.51
CA ALA A 16 -6.88 1.63 8.72
C ALA A 16 -6.05 1.93 7.47
N ALA A 17 -4.73 1.95 7.60
CA ALA A 17 -3.85 2.19 6.46
C ALA A 17 -3.97 1.07 5.44
N ARG A 18 -4.01 -0.16 5.90
CA ARG A 18 -4.16 -1.32 5.02
C ARG A 18 -5.49 -1.28 4.28
N ALA A 19 -6.58 -0.97 4.97
CA ALA A 19 -7.91 -0.90 4.37
C ALA A 19 -7.95 0.21 3.31
N ARG A 20 -7.30 1.35 3.60
CA ARG A 20 -7.22 2.45 2.66
C ARG A 20 -6.46 2.04 1.39
N LEU A 21 -5.34 1.35 1.58
CA LEU A 21 -4.54 0.85 0.46
C LEU A 21 -5.38 -0.12 -0.38
N GLU A 22 -6.02 -1.08 0.25
CA GLU A 22 -6.81 -2.08 -0.47
C GLU A 22 -7.94 -1.43 -1.25
N ARG A 23 -8.59 -0.42 -0.68
CA ARG A 23 -9.67 0.29 -1.36
C ARG A 23 -9.16 1.01 -2.59
N HIS A 24 -8.04 1.71 -2.47
CA HIS A 24 -7.47 2.44 -3.61
C HIS A 24 -7.00 1.49 -4.71
N VAL A 25 -6.37 0.38 -4.32
CA VAL A 25 -5.93 -0.62 -5.30
C VAL A 25 -7.14 -1.18 -6.06
N ALA A 26 -8.21 -1.49 -5.32
CA ALA A 26 -9.41 -2.03 -5.94
C ALA A 26 -10.03 -1.05 -6.93
N GLU A 27 -10.05 0.24 -6.57
CA GLU A 27 -10.61 1.27 -7.45
C GLU A 27 -9.79 1.43 -8.73
N VAL A 28 -8.47 1.49 -8.60
CA VAL A 28 -7.60 1.64 -9.75
C VAL A 28 -7.66 0.41 -10.64
N ALA A 29 -7.63 -0.77 -10.03
CA ALA A 29 -7.69 -2.03 -10.78
C ALA A 29 -9.01 -2.15 -11.53
N ARG A 30 -10.12 -1.79 -10.89
CA ARG A 30 -11.43 -1.86 -11.51
C ARG A 30 -11.50 -0.96 -12.74
N SER A 31 -10.91 0.23 -12.66
CA SER A 31 -10.92 1.16 -13.79
C SER A 31 -10.14 0.61 -14.98
N ARG A 32 -9.31 -0.40 -14.77
CA ARG A 32 -8.54 -1.05 -15.84
C ARG A 32 -9.05 -2.46 -16.16
N GLY A 33 -10.17 -2.86 -15.55
CA GLY A 33 -10.72 -4.20 -15.77
C GLY A 33 -9.84 -5.30 -15.20
N MET A 34 -9.11 -5.04 -14.13
CA MET A 34 -8.18 -5.97 -13.52
C MET A 34 -8.62 -6.37 -12.13
N GLU A 35 -8.17 -7.54 -11.70
CA GLU A 35 -8.25 -7.93 -10.30
C GLU A 35 -6.83 -7.99 -9.77
N VAL A 36 -6.54 -7.16 -8.76
CA VAL A 36 -5.20 -7.07 -8.19
C VAL A 36 -5.30 -7.40 -6.70
N THR A 37 -4.46 -8.34 -6.26
CA THR A 37 -4.35 -8.66 -4.84
C THR A 37 -3.18 -7.91 -4.24
N VAL A 38 -3.29 -7.64 -2.95
CA VAL A 38 -2.32 -6.86 -2.20
C VAL A 38 -1.77 -7.72 -1.09
N GLU A 39 -0.45 -7.80 -1.00
CA GLU A 39 0.22 -8.36 0.16
C GLU A 39 1.07 -7.27 0.78
N LEU A 40 1.05 -7.22 2.09
CA LEU A 40 1.72 -6.16 2.82
C LEU A 40 2.63 -6.80 3.85
N GLU A 41 3.89 -6.42 3.85
CA GLU A 41 4.85 -6.96 4.81
C GLU A 41 5.91 -5.93 5.14
N LEU A 42 6.57 -6.14 6.26
CA LEU A 42 7.68 -5.28 6.67
C LEU A 42 8.89 -5.64 5.83
N ASP A 43 9.63 -4.61 5.41
CA ASP A 43 10.89 -4.82 4.73
C ASP A 43 11.96 -5.17 5.75
N ILE A 44 13.06 -5.76 5.29
CA ILE A 44 14.25 -5.95 6.10
C ILE A 44 14.75 -4.62 6.62
N ARG A 45 14.65 -3.57 5.81
CA ARG A 45 15.05 -2.22 6.21
C ARG A 45 14.05 -1.67 7.20
N PRO A 46 14.51 -1.14 8.36
CA PRO A 46 13.60 -0.54 9.33
C PRO A 46 12.87 0.65 8.72
N GLY A 47 11.62 0.84 9.12
CA GLY A 47 10.83 1.99 8.68
C GLY A 47 10.33 1.91 7.26
N VAL A 48 10.35 0.73 6.65
CA VAL A 48 9.88 0.55 5.27
C VAL A 48 8.87 -0.59 5.22
N HIS A 49 7.77 -0.36 4.53
CA HIS A 49 6.80 -1.39 4.20
C HIS A 49 6.95 -1.80 2.75
N ARG A 50 6.74 -3.06 2.49
CA ARG A 50 6.79 -3.61 1.15
C ARG A 50 5.39 -4.02 0.73
N ILE A 51 4.91 -3.43 -0.35
CA ILE A 51 3.58 -3.68 -0.89
C ILE A 51 3.75 -4.49 -2.16
N THR A 52 3.23 -5.72 -2.17
CA THR A 52 3.27 -6.56 -3.36
C THR A 52 1.90 -6.52 -4.02
N LEU A 53 1.87 -6.08 -5.26
CA LEU A 53 0.67 -6.04 -6.08
C LEU A 53 0.75 -7.16 -7.09
N ARG A 54 -0.24 -8.05 -7.09
CA ARG A 54 -0.21 -9.22 -7.95
C ARG A 54 -1.47 -9.31 -8.80
N CYS A 55 -1.27 -9.59 -10.08
CA CYS A 55 -2.37 -9.85 -11.00
C CYS A 55 -2.00 -11.08 -11.80
N ARG A 56 -2.79 -12.14 -11.65
CA ARG A 56 -2.51 -13.42 -12.25
C ARG A 56 -1.16 -13.92 -11.75
N GLN A 57 -0.18 -14.13 -12.66
CA GLN A 57 1.13 -14.64 -12.27
C GLN A 57 2.21 -13.55 -12.27
N LYS A 58 1.81 -12.30 -12.44
CA LYS A 58 2.75 -11.18 -12.46
C LYS A 58 2.62 -10.38 -11.19
N GLU A 59 3.73 -9.86 -10.71
CA GLU A 59 3.70 -9.03 -9.51
C GLU A 59 4.70 -7.91 -9.59
N ILE A 60 4.42 -6.84 -8.87
CA ILE A 60 5.30 -5.70 -8.72
C ILE A 60 5.34 -5.35 -7.24
N VAL A 61 6.53 -5.03 -6.76
CA VAL A 61 6.74 -4.64 -5.37
C VAL A 61 7.01 -3.15 -5.30
N VAL A 62 6.31 -2.48 -4.38
CA VAL A 62 6.50 -1.06 -4.11
C VAL A 62 6.93 -0.91 -2.66
N SER A 63 8.06 -0.27 -2.43
CA SER A 63 8.55 -0.02 -1.07
C SER A 63 8.17 1.39 -0.66
N VAL A 64 7.63 1.54 0.54
CA VAL A 64 7.10 2.81 1.03
C VAL A 64 7.56 3.03 2.46
N ALA A 65 7.93 4.26 2.78
CA ALA A 65 8.25 4.60 4.16
C ALA A 65 7.03 4.46 5.06
N ASP A 66 7.23 3.98 6.28
CA ASP A 66 6.14 3.77 7.24
C ASP A 66 5.35 5.04 7.47
N ASP A 67 6.04 6.17 7.63
CA ASP A 67 5.39 7.46 7.89
C ASP A 67 4.38 7.79 6.80
N LEU A 68 4.76 7.58 5.55
CA LEU A 68 3.87 7.90 4.42
C LEU A 68 2.72 6.90 4.33
N PHE A 69 3.02 5.63 4.58
CA PHE A 69 1.99 4.59 4.51
C PHE A 69 0.95 4.74 5.60
N MET A 70 1.41 5.08 6.81
CA MET A 70 0.54 5.16 7.98
C MET A 70 -0.18 6.50 8.12
N ASP A 71 0.20 7.48 7.32
CA ASP A 71 -0.37 8.83 7.42
C ASP A 71 -1.85 8.80 7.04
N PRO A 72 -2.74 9.26 7.91
CA PRO A 72 -4.17 9.23 7.61
C PRO A 72 -4.62 10.33 6.65
N ASP A 73 -3.77 11.30 6.41
CA ASP A 73 -4.12 12.50 5.67
C ASP A 73 -3.68 12.41 4.22
N GLU A 74 -3.32 13.55 3.67
CA GLU A 74 -3.06 13.66 2.25
C GLU A 74 -1.72 13.08 1.81
N PHE A 75 -0.79 12.81 2.74
CA PHE A 75 0.51 12.27 2.35
C PHE A 75 0.37 10.92 1.66
N PHE A 76 -0.54 10.08 2.13
CA PHE A 76 -0.78 8.81 1.45
C PHE A 76 -1.24 9.07 0.01
N VAL A 77 -2.19 9.97 -0.17
CA VAL A 77 -2.74 10.26 -1.50
C VAL A 77 -1.70 10.91 -2.39
N VAL A 78 -0.86 11.78 -1.83
CA VAL A 78 0.11 12.54 -2.62
C VAL A 78 1.34 11.71 -2.97
N TYR A 79 1.84 10.88 -2.03
CA TYR A 79 3.12 10.20 -2.20
C TYR A 79 3.02 8.70 -2.44
N VAL A 80 1.99 8.05 -1.91
CA VAL A 80 1.86 6.60 -2.04
C VAL A 80 0.99 6.21 -3.21
N LEU A 81 -0.19 6.81 -3.31
CA LEU A 81 -1.16 6.44 -4.31
C LEU A 81 -0.65 6.60 -5.76
N PRO A 82 0.09 7.66 -6.12
CA PRO A 82 0.60 7.76 -7.49
C PRO A 82 1.54 6.61 -7.84
N ARG A 83 2.34 6.15 -6.89
CA ARG A 83 3.24 5.02 -7.11
C ARG A 83 2.46 3.72 -7.30
N ILE A 84 1.35 3.57 -6.57
CA ILE A 84 0.46 2.42 -6.71
C ILE A 84 -0.17 2.44 -8.10
N LYS A 85 -0.62 3.60 -8.55
CA LYS A 85 -1.23 3.73 -9.88
C LYS A 85 -0.24 3.37 -10.98
N VAL A 86 1.01 3.81 -10.86
CA VAL A 86 2.05 3.48 -11.83
C VAL A 86 2.31 1.99 -11.83
N ALA A 87 2.39 1.38 -10.65
CA ALA A 87 2.65 -0.05 -10.53
C ALA A 87 1.53 -0.88 -11.16
N ILE A 88 0.28 -0.50 -10.93
CA ILE A 88 -0.86 -1.20 -11.53
C ILE A 88 -0.84 -1.02 -13.05
N GLY A 89 -0.46 0.15 -13.53
CA GLY A 89 -0.30 0.37 -14.96
C GLY A 89 0.75 -0.55 -15.57
N LYS A 90 1.86 -0.76 -14.85
CA LYS A 90 2.90 -1.68 -15.31
C LYS A 90 2.40 -3.13 -15.30
N LEU A 91 1.64 -3.52 -14.27
CA LEU A 91 1.03 -4.85 -14.24
C LEU A 91 0.10 -5.06 -15.43
N ALA A 92 -0.69 -4.05 -15.78
CA ALA A 92 -1.58 -4.14 -16.92
C ALA A 92 -0.79 -4.37 -18.20
N ALA A 93 0.34 -3.70 -18.34
CA ALA A 93 1.19 -3.86 -19.52
C ALA A 93 1.88 -5.23 -19.56
N MET A 94 2.08 -5.87 -18.42
CA MET A 94 2.72 -7.17 -18.31
C MET A 94 1.75 -8.32 -18.61
N ASN A 95 0.48 -8.04 -18.51
CA ASN A 95 -0.58 -9.01 -18.78
C ASN A 95 -1.24 -8.69 -20.11
#